data_0634236785313e6a2a880f0d130113bc
#
_entry.id   0634236785313e6a2a880f0d130113bc
#
_cell.length_a   1.000
_cell.length_b   1.000
_cell.length_c   1.000
_cell.angle_alpha   90.00
_cell.angle_beta   90.00
_cell.angle_gamma   90.00
#
_symmetry.space_group_name_H-M   'P 1'
#
loop_
_entity.id
_entity.type
_entity.pdbx_description
1 polymer ?
#
loop_
_entity_poly.entity_id
_entity_poly.type
_entity_poly.pdbx_seq_one_letter_code
_entity_poly.pdbx_strand_id
1 'polypeptide(L)'
;MIFDSKKIYEDKVPSWIQNFLKSKQITIIPKAALMLSEFLGNDLSKIANELNKLEIVVGSDKQVTPEIIEENIGISKDFNNFELQKAIGNLDHKKAYQIVNYFAQNHKQHPFVLTISILYMYFTKLMTLHTVSDKSPAAVSKALGVNPYFVSEYITVSKNFPMKRISGVLETLRVYDSKSKGVGANLGPRDLYYELIYNILK
;
A
#
# COMPACT_ATOMS: atom_id res chain seq x y z
N MET A 1 27.73 25.67 -2.68
CA MET A 1 26.98 24.82 -1.76
C MET A 1 26.23 23.79 -2.60
N ILE A 2 26.66 22.54 -2.62
CA ILE A 2 26.01 21.48 -3.41
C ILE A 2 24.90 20.96 -2.53
N PHE A 3 23.64 21.20 -2.89
CA PHE A 3 22.48 20.56 -2.25
C PHE A 3 22.37 19.15 -2.82
N ASP A 4 22.85 18.17 -2.09
CA ASP A 4 22.68 16.75 -2.42
C ASP A 4 21.25 16.34 -2.04
N SER A 5 20.32 16.51 -2.99
CA SER A 5 18.93 16.08 -2.83
C SER A 5 18.83 14.56 -3.03
N LYS A 6 19.15 13.78 -1.98
CA LYS A 6 18.96 12.34 -1.99
C LYS A 6 17.47 12.03 -2.11
N LYS A 7 17.09 11.24 -3.11
CA LYS A 7 15.74 10.68 -3.21
C LYS A 7 15.40 9.95 -1.90
N ILE A 8 14.27 10.29 -1.30
CA ILE A 8 13.76 9.58 -0.14
C ILE A 8 13.30 8.17 -0.57
N TYR A 9 13.58 7.17 0.25
CA TYR A 9 13.06 5.82 0.04
C TYR A 9 11.55 5.78 0.28
N GLU A 10 10.83 4.96 -0.49
CA GLU A 10 9.37 4.89 -0.46
C GLU A 10 8.81 4.57 0.93
N ASP A 11 9.50 3.72 1.70
CA ASP A 11 9.14 3.37 3.08
C ASP A 11 9.20 4.56 4.06
N LYS A 12 9.92 5.62 3.71
CA LYS A 12 10.07 6.85 4.51
C LYS A 12 9.06 7.94 4.13
N VAL A 13 8.41 7.83 2.98
CA VAL A 13 7.47 8.85 2.49
C VAL A 13 6.31 9.09 3.47
N PRO A 14 5.63 8.06 4.03
CA PRO A 14 4.54 8.29 4.98
C PRO A 14 4.98 9.08 6.22
N SER A 15 6.17 8.77 6.76
CA SER A 15 6.72 9.50 7.91
C SER A 15 7.09 10.94 7.54
N TRP A 16 7.59 11.17 6.34
CA TRP A 16 7.86 12.51 5.83
C TRP A 16 6.58 13.34 5.70
N ILE A 17 5.50 12.76 5.16
CA ILE A 17 4.17 13.39 5.07
C ILE A 17 3.67 13.82 6.44
N GLN A 18 3.76 12.91 7.43
CA GLN A 18 3.35 13.21 8.81
C GLN A 18 4.13 14.38 9.40
N ASN A 19 5.45 14.39 9.22
CA ASN A 19 6.31 15.46 9.73
C ASN A 19 6.04 16.81 9.04
N PHE A 20 5.82 16.79 7.72
CA PHE A 20 5.49 17.97 6.94
C PHE A 20 4.19 18.62 7.44
N LEU A 21 3.12 17.85 7.60
CA LEU A 21 1.85 18.36 8.10
C LEU A 21 1.94 18.78 9.58
N LYS A 22 2.69 18.05 10.40
CA LYS A 22 2.92 18.41 11.80
C LYS A 22 3.58 19.79 11.94
N SER A 23 4.51 20.16 11.06
CA SER A 23 5.13 21.49 11.05
C SER A 23 4.11 22.62 10.79
N LYS A 24 2.96 22.28 10.18
CA LYS A 24 1.83 23.18 9.91
C LYS A 24 0.69 23.03 10.94
N GLN A 25 0.94 22.31 12.05
CA GLN A 25 -0.04 22.02 13.11
C GLN A 25 -1.26 21.21 12.60
N ILE A 26 -1.05 20.41 11.54
CA ILE A 26 -2.06 19.53 10.96
C ILE A 26 -1.64 18.09 11.27
N THR A 27 -2.62 17.26 11.63
CA THR A 27 -2.45 15.82 11.80
C THR A 27 -2.93 15.05 10.58
N ILE A 28 -2.42 13.84 10.38
CA ILE A 28 -2.88 12.93 9.34
C ILE A 28 -2.98 11.53 9.92
N ILE A 29 -4.05 10.83 9.65
CA ILE A 29 -4.17 9.45 10.09
C ILE A 29 -3.24 8.54 9.28
N PRO A 30 -2.69 7.46 9.87
CA PRO A 30 -1.70 6.61 9.19
C PRO A 30 -2.16 6.05 7.85
N LYS A 31 -3.43 5.63 7.74
CA LYS A 31 -4.03 5.16 6.49
C LYS A 31 -3.98 6.23 5.39
N ALA A 32 -4.33 7.47 5.71
CA ALA A 32 -4.32 8.58 4.77
C ALA A 32 -2.89 8.89 4.27
N ALA A 33 -1.89 8.84 5.15
CA ALA A 33 -0.50 9.02 4.77
C ALA A 33 0.00 7.92 3.81
N LEU A 34 -0.41 6.66 4.01
CA LEU A 34 -0.11 5.57 3.08
C LEU A 34 -0.78 5.77 1.72
N MET A 35 -2.07 6.12 1.69
CA MET A 35 -2.79 6.38 0.44
C MET A 35 -2.09 7.45 -0.40
N LEU A 36 -1.66 8.54 0.22
CA LEU A 36 -0.90 9.58 -0.46
C LEU A 36 0.45 9.09 -0.99
N SER A 37 1.20 8.35 -0.18
CA SER A 37 2.52 7.85 -0.58
C SER A 37 2.43 6.84 -1.73
N GLU A 38 1.44 5.95 -1.73
CA GLU A 38 1.21 4.99 -2.82
C GLU A 38 0.86 5.68 -4.14
N PHE A 39 0.00 6.69 -4.08
CA PHE A 39 -0.50 7.37 -5.27
C PHE A 39 0.50 8.37 -5.86
N LEU A 40 1.20 9.13 -5.00
CA LEU A 40 2.11 10.19 -5.42
C LEU A 40 3.55 9.70 -5.62
N GLY A 41 3.87 8.49 -5.09
CA GLY A 41 5.22 7.95 -5.13
C GLY A 41 6.18 8.70 -4.19
N ASN A 42 7.45 8.84 -4.61
CA ASN A 42 8.51 9.47 -3.80
C ASN A 42 8.95 10.86 -4.29
N ASP A 43 8.15 11.50 -5.14
CA ASP A 43 8.38 12.88 -5.55
C ASP A 43 7.89 13.85 -4.48
N LEU A 44 8.82 14.29 -3.62
CA LEU A 44 8.50 15.17 -2.49
C LEU A 44 7.91 16.52 -2.92
N SER A 45 8.28 17.04 -4.09
CA SER A 45 7.73 18.30 -4.58
C SER A 45 6.26 18.15 -4.95
N LYS A 46 5.92 17.06 -5.64
CA LYS A 46 4.54 16.70 -5.96
C LYS A 46 3.72 16.49 -4.69
N ILE A 47 4.27 15.72 -3.75
CA ILE A 47 3.61 15.46 -2.46
C ILE A 47 3.38 16.77 -1.71
N ALA A 48 4.40 17.64 -1.57
CA ALA A 48 4.28 18.92 -0.89
C ALA A 48 3.18 19.80 -1.49
N ASN A 49 3.06 19.83 -2.82
CA ASN A 49 2.02 20.59 -3.50
C ASN A 49 0.62 20.08 -3.16
N GLU A 50 0.41 18.76 -3.12
CA GLU A 50 -0.87 18.19 -2.72
C GLU A 50 -1.17 18.43 -1.22
N LEU A 51 -0.16 18.31 -0.35
CA LEU A 51 -0.32 18.62 1.08
C LEU A 51 -0.64 20.11 1.33
N ASN A 52 -0.09 21.02 0.55
CA ASN A 52 -0.43 22.45 0.64
C ASN A 52 -1.89 22.72 0.24
N LYS A 53 -2.44 21.98 -0.73
CA LYS A 53 -3.88 22.06 -1.06
C LYS A 53 -4.73 21.54 0.10
N LEU A 54 -4.35 20.41 0.69
CA LEU A 54 -5.06 19.84 1.84
C LEU A 54 -5.04 20.76 3.05
N GLU A 55 -3.95 21.51 3.28
CA GLU A 55 -3.87 22.53 4.33
C GLU A 55 -5.01 23.55 4.27
N ILE A 56 -5.40 23.92 3.04
CA ILE A 56 -6.47 24.92 2.83
C ILE A 56 -7.85 24.35 3.16
N VAL A 57 -8.04 23.06 2.93
CA VAL A 57 -9.38 22.42 3.03
C VAL A 57 -9.67 21.71 4.35
N VAL A 58 -8.64 21.38 5.16
CA VAL A 58 -8.87 20.67 6.44
C VAL A 58 -9.56 21.48 7.52
N GLY A 59 -9.72 22.79 7.34
CA GLY A 59 -10.50 23.65 8.23
C GLY A 59 -10.07 23.64 9.69
N SER A 60 -11.07 23.71 10.60
CA SER A 60 -10.87 23.78 12.05
C SER A 60 -10.34 22.49 12.67
N ASP A 61 -10.66 21.34 12.08
CA ASP A 61 -10.31 20.03 12.64
C ASP A 61 -8.83 19.68 12.48
N LYS A 62 -8.15 20.35 11.55
CA LYS A 62 -6.70 20.19 11.28
C LYS A 62 -6.25 18.73 11.22
N GLN A 63 -7.12 17.83 10.70
CA GLN A 63 -6.82 16.43 10.52
C GLN A 63 -7.15 15.96 9.10
N VAL A 64 -6.16 15.41 8.41
CA VAL A 64 -6.32 14.80 7.08
C VAL A 64 -6.80 13.35 7.25
N THR A 65 -7.96 13.06 6.65
CA THR A 65 -8.58 11.72 6.61
C THR A 65 -8.63 11.18 5.17
N PRO A 66 -8.91 9.86 4.98
CA PRO A 66 -9.12 9.29 3.64
C PRO A 66 -10.23 9.99 2.84
N GLU A 67 -11.30 10.43 3.53
CA GLU A 67 -12.43 11.13 2.91
C GLU A 67 -11.96 12.45 2.30
N ILE A 68 -11.20 13.24 3.05
CA ILE A 68 -10.64 14.52 2.59
C ILE A 68 -9.71 14.29 1.38
N ILE A 69 -8.92 13.20 1.38
CA ILE A 69 -8.05 12.84 0.26
C ILE A 69 -8.89 12.47 -0.97
N GLU A 70 -9.94 11.65 -0.80
CA GLU A 70 -10.83 11.26 -1.89
C GLU A 70 -11.49 12.47 -2.55
N GLU A 71 -12.03 13.37 -1.74
CA GLU A 71 -12.74 14.57 -2.20
C GLU A 71 -11.83 15.60 -2.92
N ASN A 72 -10.59 15.74 -2.45
CA ASN A 72 -9.73 16.85 -2.91
C ASN A 72 -8.57 16.42 -3.83
N ILE A 73 -8.19 15.15 -3.81
CA ILE A 73 -7.10 14.60 -4.64
C ILE A 73 -7.63 13.57 -5.63
N GLY A 74 -8.81 12.99 -5.35
CA GLY A 74 -9.43 11.98 -6.22
C GLY A 74 -8.89 10.56 -6.03
N ILE A 75 -8.23 10.27 -4.91
CA ILE A 75 -7.77 8.92 -4.58
C ILE A 75 -8.89 8.20 -3.85
N SER A 76 -9.40 7.11 -4.43
CA SER A 76 -10.48 6.35 -3.79
C SER A 76 -10.05 5.79 -2.43
N LYS A 77 -10.83 6.06 -1.40
CA LYS A 77 -10.62 5.49 -0.05
C LYS A 77 -10.94 4.00 0.03
N ASP A 78 -11.76 3.49 -0.91
CA ASP A 78 -12.27 2.12 -0.92
C ASP A 78 -11.58 1.21 -1.94
N PHE A 79 -10.94 1.80 -2.98
CA PHE A 79 -10.30 1.11 -4.09
C PHE A 79 -8.86 1.57 -4.27
N ASN A 80 -7.98 1.12 -3.37
CA ASN A 80 -6.54 1.38 -3.38
C ASN A 80 -5.79 0.12 -2.95
N ASN A 81 -4.46 0.11 -3.07
CA ASN A 81 -3.67 -1.07 -2.76
C ASN A 81 -3.70 -1.45 -1.28
N PHE A 82 -3.87 -0.50 -0.37
CA PHE A 82 -4.03 -0.79 1.05
C PHE A 82 -5.32 -1.60 1.31
N GLU A 83 -6.45 -1.19 0.73
CA GLU A 83 -7.71 -1.94 0.82
C GLU A 83 -7.62 -3.31 0.14
N LEU A 84 -6.84 -3.43 -0.95
CA LEU A 84 -6.58 -4.72 -1.60
C LEU A 84 -5.79 -5.66 -0.67
N GLN A 85 -4.72 -5.17 -0.03
CA GLN A 85 -3.95 -5.94 0.95
C GLN A 85 -4.83 -6.44 2.08
N LYS A 86 -5.68 -5.57 2.62
CA LYS A 86 -6.63 -5.90 3.70
C LYS A 86 -7.65 -6.94 3.26
N ALA A 87 -8.24 -6.80 2.07
CA ALA A 87 -9.19 -7.76 1.53
C ALA A 87 -8.54 -9.13 1.34
N ILE A 88 -7.35 -9.19 0.73
CA ILE A 88 -6.59 -10.43 0.56
C ILE A 88 -6.23 -11.03 1.92
N GLY A 89 -5.69 -10.24 2.85
CA GLY A 89 -5.28 -10.67 4.17
C GLY A 89 -6.41 -11.31 4.98
N ASN A 90 -7.62 -10.77 4.86
CA ASN A 90 -8.82 -11.28 5.50
C ASN A 90 -9.56 -12.35 4.69
N LEU A 91 -9.03 -12.77 3.55
CA LEU A 91 -9.67 -13.71 2.62
C LEU A 91 -11.05 -13.23 2.14
N ASP A 92 -11.24 -11.90 2.06
CA ASP A 92 -12.46 -11.30 1.49
C ASP A 92 -12.37 -11.31 -0.04
N HIS A 93 -12.72 -12.46 -0.62
CA HIS A 93 -12.73 -12.67 -2.06
C HIS A 93 -13.55 -11.61 -2.80
N LYS A 94 -14.76 -11.31 -2.28
CA LYS A 94 -15.67 -10.37 -2.93
C LYS A 94 -15.04 -8.98 -3.04
N LYS A 95 -14.52 -8.45 -1.91
CA LYS A 95 -13.91 -7.12 -1.90
C LYS A 95 -12.63 -7.09 -2.74
N ALA A 96 -11.80 -8.13 -2.68
CA ALA A 96 -10.58 -8.22 -3.50
C ALA A 96 -10.91 -8.15 -5.00
N TYR A 97 -11.92 -8.91 -5.48
CA TYR A 97 -12.33 -8.85 -6.88
C TYR A 97 -12.98 -7.51 -7.28
N GLN A 98 -13.72 -6.86 -6.39
CA GLN A 98 -14.24 -5.52 -6.65
C GLN A 98 -13.11 -4.50 -6.86
N ILE A 99 -12.07 -4.56 -6.01
CA ILE A 99 -10.92 -3.65 -6.10
C ILE A 99 -10.14 -3.89 -7.39
N VAL A 100 -9.81 -5.15 -7.72
CA VAL A 100 -9.03 -5.41 -8.94
C VAL A 100 -9.82 -5.18 -10.22
N ASN A 101 -11.15 -5.31 -10.20
CA ASN A 101 -11.99 -4.89 -11.31
C ASN A 101 -11.90 -3.37 -11.54
N TYR A 102 -11.95 -2.59 -10.47
CA TYR A 102 -11.73 -1.14 -10.53
C TYR A 102 -10.33 -0.80 -11.07
N PHE A 103 -9.28 -1.50 -10.60
CA PHE A 103 -7.91 -1.30 -11.08
C PHE A 103 -7.78 -1.63 -12.57
N ALA A 104 -8.37 -2.73 -13.03
CA ALA A 104 -8.35 -3.13 -14.42
C ALA A 104 -9.00 -2.09 -15.35
N GLN A 105 -10.10 -1.48 -14.91
CA GLN A 105 -10.80 -0.40 -15.63
C GLN A 105 -10.01 0.91 -15.62
N ASN A 106 -9.21 1.14 -14.57
CA ASN A 106 -8.41 2.36 -14.36
C ASN A 106 -6.90 2.05 -14.39
N HIS A 107 -6.46 1.15 -15.28
CA HIS A 107 -5.09 0.60 -15.31
C HIS A 107 -3.98 1.63 -15.49
N LYS A 108 -4.28 2.82 -16.03
CA LYS A 108 -3.31 3.93 -16.12
C LYS A 108 -2.99 4.52 -14.75
N GLN A 109 -3.98 4.61 -13.86
CA GLN A 109 -3.83 5.12 -12.50
C GLN A 109 -3.42 4.03 -11.51
N HIS A 110 -3.75 2.76 -11.85
CA HIS A 110 -3.40 1.57 -11.09
C HIS A 110 -2.58 0.60 -11.97
N PRO A 111 -1.28 0.87 -12.21
CA PRO A 111 -0.44 0.00 -13.00
C PRO A 111 -0.25 -1.35 -12.29
N PHE A 112 -0.45 -2.46 -13.01
CA PHE A 112 -0.33 -3.81 -12.47
C PHE A 112 1.02 -4.09 -11.81
N VAL A 113 2.12 -3.59 -12.40
CA VAL A 113 3.48 -3.74 -11.86
C VAL A 113 3.62 -3.08 -10.48
N LEU A 114 2.98 -1.93 -10.27
CA LEU A 114 2.98 -1.27 -8.97
C LEU A 114 2.23 -2.11 -7.92
N THR A 115 1.06 -2.62 -8.26
CA THR A 115 0.27 -3.49 -7.37
C THR A 115 1.05 -4.75 -6.99
N ILE A 116 1.73 -5.41 -7.96
CA ILE A 116 2.59 -6.56 -7.66
C ILE A 116 3.70 -6.20 -6.67
N SER A 117 4.39 -5.08 -6.89
CA SER A 117 5.48 -4.64 -6.01
C SER A 117 4.99 -4.41 -4.58
N ILE A 118 3.84 -3.77 -4.43
CA ILE A 118 3.21 -3.50 -3.13
C ILE A 118 2.79 -4.81 -2.44
N LEU A 119 2.16 -5.74 -3.16
CA LEU A 119 1.79 -7.05 -2.62
C LEU A 119 3.03 -7.88 -2.25
N TYR A 120 4.10 -7.83 -3.05
CA TYR A 120 5.35 -8.50 -2.74
C TYR A 120 5.94 -8.00 -1.41
N MET A 121 6.03 -6.69 -1.23
CA MET A 121 6.48 -6.10 0.04
C MET A 121 5.59 -6.49 1.22
N TYR A 122 4.28 -6.49 1.03
CA TYR A 122 3.32 -6.90 2.05
C TYR A 122 3.53 -8.35 2.50
N PHE A 123 3.61 -9.30 1.57
CA PHE A 123 3.83 -10.71 1.89
C PHE A 123 5.24 -11.00 2.42
N THR A 124 6.25 -10.23 1.99
CA THR A 124 7.60 -10.30 2.58
C THR A 124 7.58 -9.87 4.05
N LYS A 125 6.86 -8.80 4.40
CA LYS A 125 6.67 -8.40 5.80
C LYS A 125 5.92 -9.45 6.61
N LEU A 126 4.88 -10.07 6.05
CA LEU A 126 4.18 -11.19 6.69
C LEU A 126 5.11 -12.39 6.93
N MET A 127 5.99 -12.72 5.98
CA MET A 127 6.99 -13.76 6.16
C MET A 127 7.97 -13.39 7.29
N THR A 128 8.46 -12.17 7.32
CA THR A 128 9.31 -11.66 8.41
C THR A 128 8.60 -11.75 9.76
N LEU A 129 7.29 -11.45 9.84
CA LEU A 129 6.53 -11.57 11.09
C LEU A 129 6.59 -12.98 11.68
N HIS A 130 6.59 -14.03 10.85
CA HIS A 130 6.69 -15.41 11.34
C HIS A 130 8.04 -15.72 12.00
N THR A 131 9.10 -15.01 11.65
CA THR A 131 10.44 -15.17 12.25
C THR A 131 10.67 -14.33 13.51
N VAL A 132 9.82 -13.33 13.77
CA VAL A 132 9.93 -12.48 14.96
C VAL A 132 9.51 -13.29 16.20
N SER A 133 10.40 -13.41 17.19
CA SER A 133 10.11 -14.14 18.45
C SER A 133 9.23 -13.32 19.38
N ASP A 134 9.56 -12.03 19.57
CA ASP A 134 8.78 -11.11 20.39
C ASP A 134 7.62 -10.52 19.58
N LYS A 135 6.39 -10.91 19.93
CA LYS A 135 5.16 -10.45 19.27
C LYS A 135 4.59 -9.16 19.87
N SER A 136 5.35 -8.47 20.73
CA SER A 136 4.92 -7.16 21.22
C SER A 136 4.78 -6.15 20.07
N PRO A 137 3.80 -5.22 20.15
CA PRO A 137 3.58 -4.25 19.07
C PRO A 137 4.83 -3.44 18.70
N ALA A 138 5.65 -3.10 19.67
CA ALA A 138 6.88 -2.34 19.46
C ALA A 138 7.94 -3.16 18.70
N ALA A 139 8.15 -4.43 19.08
CA ALA A 139 9.10 -5.32 18.42
C ALA A 139 8.67 -5.64 16.98
N VAL A 140 7.39 -5.95 16.77
CA VAL A 140 6.82 -6.23 15.44
C VAL A 140 6.91 -4.99 14.55
N SER A 141 6.48 -3.81 15.03
CA SER A 141 6.59 -2.55 14.28
C SER A 141 8.03 -2.28 13.82
N LYS A 142 9.00 -2.46 14.72
CA LYS A 142 10.43 -2.28 14.41
C LYS A 142 10.92 -3.31 13.38
N ALA A 143 10.56 -4.58 13.55
CA ALA A 143 11.02 -5.67 12.67
C ALA A 143 10.45 -5.54 11.25
N LEU A 144 9.19 -5.15 11.12
CA LEU A 144 8.51 -5.01 9.83
C LEU A 144 8.73 -3.64 9.18
N GLY A 145 9.23 -2.65 9.91
CA GLY A 145 9.31 -1.27 9.45
C GLY A 145 7.93 -0.69 9.12
N VAL A 146 6.91 -1.00 9.94
CA VAL A 146 5.54 -0.49 9.75
C VAL A 146 5.13 0.40 10.93
N ASN A 147 4.17 1.31 10.65
CA ASN A 147 3.59 2.09 11.74
C ASN A 147 2.91 1.16 12.76
N PRO A 148 3.07 1.38 14.09
CA PRO A 148 2.44 0.57 15.13
C PRO A 148 0.92 0.39 14.96
N TYR A 149 0.27 1.36 14.36
CA TYR A 149 -1.16 1.32 14.05
C TYR A 149 -1.58 0.07 13.23
N PHE A 150 -0.71 -0.43 12.35
CA PHE A 150 -0.99 -1.57 11.47
C PHE A 150 -0.56 -2.93 12.04
N VAL A 151 0.16 -2.96 13.15
CA VAL A 151 0.72 -4.20 13.71
C VAL A 151 -0.36 -5.25 13.99
N SER A 152 -1.48 -4.84 14.58
CA SER A 152 -2.60 -5.74 14.89
C SER A 152 -3.19 -6.40 13.65
N GLU A 153 -3.24 -5.68 12.53
CA GLU A 153 -3.70 -6.21 11.25
C GLU A 153 -2.73 -7.27 10.72
N TYR A 154 -1.41 -6.99 10.71
CA TYR A 154 -0.40 -7.97 10.31
C TYR A 154 -0.45 -9.25 11.16
N ILE A 155 -0.61 -9.13 12.49
CA ILE A 155 -0.75 -10.28 13.39
C ILE A 155 -2.01 -11.10 13.06
N THR A 156 -3.13 -10.43 12.78
CA THR A 156 -4.38 -11.11 12.40
C THR A 156 -4.22 -11.85 11.09
N VAL A 157 -3.68 -11.19 10.08
CA VAL A 157 -3.48 -11.76 8.74
C VAL A 157 -2.48 -12.93 8.76
N SER A 158 -1.45 -12.88 9.59
CA SER A 158 -0.47 -13.97 9.68
C SER A 158 -1.08 -15.33 10.04
N LYS A 159 -2.24 -15.34 10.70
CA LYS A 159 -3.00 -16.58 11.01
C LYS A 159 -3.60 -17.21 9.74
N ASN A 160 -4.00 -16.40 8.76
CA ASN A 160 -4.57 -16.85 7.49
C ASN A 160 -3.47 -17.27 6.49
N PHE A 161 -2.25 -16.78 6.69
CA PHE A 161 -1.11 -16.97 5.79
C PHE A 161 0.08 -17.57 6.53
N PRO A 162 0.13 -18.90 6.73
CA PRO A 162 1.32 -19.58 7.25
C PRO A 162 2.46 -19.50 6.24
N MET A 163 3.72 -19.66 6.68
CA MET A 163 4.94 -19.47 5.86
C MET A 163 4.89 -20.21 4.52
N LYS A 164 4.39 -21.45 4.49
CA LYS A 164 4.25 -22.24 3.25
C LYS A 164 3.32 -21.55 2.25
N ARG A 165 2.20 -21.01 2.72
CA ARG A 165 1.26 -20.27 1.85
C ARG A 165 1.88 -18.97 1.34
N ILE A 166 2.57 -18.22 2.21
CA ILE A 166 3.27 -16.99 1.81
C ILE A 166 4.30 -17.29 0.73
N SER A 167 5.10 -18.37 0.87
CA SER A 167 6.07 -18.78 -0.15
C SER A 167 5.41 -19.03 -1.51
N GLY A 168 4.25 -19.70 -1.53
CA GLY A 168 3.47 -19.90 -2.75
C GLY A 168 2.93 -18.59 -3.35
N VAL A 169 2.50 -17.67 -2.51
CA VAL A 169 2.06 -16.33 -2.96
C VAL A 169 3.23 -15.55 -3.56
N LEU A 170 4.39 -15.53 -2.93
CA LEU A 170 5.57 -14.83 -3.47
C LEU A 170 6.01 -15.40 -4.82
N GLU A 171 5.96 -16.72 -4.99
CA GLU A 171 6.21 -17.37 -6.29
C GLU A 171 5.14 -16.97 -7.32
N THR A 172 3.87 -16.95 -6.93
CA THR A 172 2.79 -16.46 -7.80
C THR A 172 3.04 -15.04 -8.25
N LEU A 173 3.38 -14.13 -7.34
CA LEU A 173 3.70 -12.73 -7.66
C LEU A 173 4.87 -12.63 -8.66
N ARG A 174 5.94 -13.43 -8.48
CA ARG A 174 7.07 -13.48 -9.40
C ARG A 174 6.65 -13.92 -10.81
N VAL A 175 5.80 -14.94 -10.91
CA VAL A 175 5.29 -15.44 -12.20
C VAL A 175 4.46 -14.37 -12.89
N TYR A 176 3.56 -13.68 -12.17
CA TYR A 176 2.70 -12.65 -12.76
C TYR A 176 3.45 -11.35 -13.07
N ASP A 177 4.52 -11.03 -12.34
CA ASP A 177 5.44 -9.97 -12.74
C ASP A 177 6.06 -10.25 -14.11
N SER A 178 6.53 -11.47 -14.34
CA SER A 178 7.08 -11.89 -15.64
C SER A 178 6.03 -11.87 -16.75
N LYS A 179 4.81 -12.39 -16.49
CA LYS A 179 3.69 -12.35 -17.45
C LYS A 179 3.31 -10.92 -17.82
N SER A 180 3.34 -9.98 -16.88
CA SER A 180 3.02 -8.56 -17.13
C SER A 180 4.01 -7.88 -18.07
N LYS A 181 5.22 -8.43 -18.18
CA LYS A 181 6.28 -8.01 -19.10
C LYS A 181 6.28 -8.77 -20.42
N GLY A 182 5.24 -9.59 -20.68
CA GLY A 182 5.09 -10.38 -21.92
C GLY A 182 5.84 -11.70 -21.93
N VAL A 183 6.43 -12.15 -20.80
CA VAL A 183 7.14 -13.43 -20.73
C VAL A 183 6.14 -14.56 -20.51
N GLY A 184 6.00 -15.43 -21.50
CA GLY A 184 5.16 -16.64 -21.43
C GLY A 184 3.66 -16.44 -21.55
N ALA A 185 3.16 -15.21 -21.66
CA ALA A 185 1.76 -14.91 -21.87
C ALA A 185 1.57 -13.49 -22.44
N ASN A 186 0.47 -13.31 -23.19
CA ASN A 186 0.01 -11.99 -23.61
C ASN A 186 -1.39 -11.76 -23.01
N LEU A 187 -1.40 -11.28 -21.76
CA LEU A 187 -2.61 -11.07 -20.98
C LEU A 187 -2.94 -9.58 -20.88
N GLY A 188 -4.22 -9.26 -21.03
CA GLY A 188 -4.70 -7.91 -20.76
C GLY A 188 -4.70 -7.57 -19.25
N PRO A 189 -4.81 -6.27 -18.89
CA PRO A 189 -4.80 -5.85 -17.48
C PRO A 189 -5.85 -6.57 -16.63
N ARG A 190 -7.05 -6.81 -17.18
CA ARG A 190 -8.13 -7.52 -16.47
C ARG A 190 -7.73 -8.95 -16.14
N ASP A 191 -7.24 -9.70 -17.11
CA ASP A 191 -6.91 -11.11 -16.94
C ASP A 191 -5.73 -11.26 -15.96
N LEU A 192 -4.71 -10.38 -16.06
CA LEU A 192 -3.60 -10.34 -15.11
C LEU A 192 -4.09 -10.18 -13.67
N TYR A 193 -4.97 -9.22 -13.40
CA TYR A 193 -5.51 -8.99 -12.08
C TYR A 193 -6.36 -10.14 -11.57
N TYR A 194 -7.28 -10.65 -12.39
CA TYR A 194 -8.21 -11.71 -11.99
C TYR A 194 -7.51 -13.03 -11.71
N GLU A 195 -6.58 -13.44 -12.59
CA GLU A 195 -5.80 -14.66 -12.39
C GLU A 195 -4.86 -14.54 -11.18
N LEU A 196 -4.23 -13.37 -10.97
CA LEU A 196 -3.38 -13.13 -9.81
C LEU A 196 -4.16 -13.34 -8.51
N ILE A 197 -5.29 -12.65 -8.37
CA ILE A 197 -6.11 -12.74 -7.14
C ILE A 197 -6.65 -14.15 -6.92
N TYR A 198 -7.10 -14.82 -7.99
CA TYR A 198 -7.52 -16.22 -7.90
C TYR A 198 -6.40 -17.12 -7.32
N ASN A 199 -5.17 -16.98 -7.83
CA ASN A 199 -4.06 -17.81 -7.39
C ASN A 199 -3.53 -17.48 -5.99
N ILE A 200 -3.75 -16.27 -5.49
CA ILE A 200 -3.40 -15.89 -4.11
C ILE A 200 -4.43 -16.41 -3.10
N LEU A 201 -5.71 -16.41 -3.47
CA LEU A 201 -6.82 -16.68 -2.55
C LEU A 201 -7.29 -18.15 -2.53
N LYS A 202 -6.89 -18.97 -3.52
CA LYS A 202 -7.24 -20.40 -3.56
C LYS A 202 -6.63 -21.22 -2.41
#